data_2d85161472d14b032fa9b07fa6189f60
#
_entry.id   2d85161472d14b032fa9b07fa6189f60
#
_cell.length_a   1.000
_cell.length_b   1.000
_cell.length_c   1.000
_cell.angle_alpha   90.00
_cell.angle_beta   90.00
_cell.angle_gamma   90.00
#
_symmetry.space_group_name_H-M   'P 1'
#
loop_
_entity.id
_entity.type
_entity.pdbx_description
1 polymer ?
#
loop_
_entity_poly.entity_id
_entity_poly.type
_entity_poly.pdbx_seq_one_letter_code
_entity_poly.pdbx_strand_id
1 'polypeptide(L)'
;MYSADKARKKPAQDARPAETEERTRDRVLQGVLTHGPVSAAKLGSLLNLTPAAVRRHLDALEKDHLIEVATHRQHGAGAGRPARRYVIAPKGHTELGNDYLDIARQALTMLQKAVGDSALQEFASARAAEMEARYRPIVEAAGQDVAARAHALAEAMTRDGFVASANEMSPPVAPGVKLPDHLLTSIQLCQGHCPVRDLAEDFTVFCDQETQIIADLIGVDVRRLSTMAQGAHVCTTHIPLGRTDLPEPAVLTADRSIEGENKK
;
A
#
# COMPACT_ATOMS: atom_id res chain seq x y z
N MET A 1 -20.41 -59.19 -38.89
CA MET A 1 -19.08 -58.62 -39.21
C MET A 1 -19.18 -57.12 -39.21
N TYR A 2 -18.89 -56.48 -38.08
CA TYR A 2 -18.52 -55.03 -38.02
C TYR A 2 -17.63 -54.86 -36.88
N SER A 3 -16.38 -54.51 -37.16
CA SER A 3 -15.29 -54.29 -36.21
C SER A 3 -15.44 -52.90 -35.57
N ALA A 4 -15.50 -52.82 -34.25
CA ALA A 4 -15.51 -51.58 -33.52
C ALA A 4 -14.07 -51.18 -33.16
N ASP A 5 -13.61 -50.17 -33.82
CA ASP A 5 -12.30 -49.54 -33.58
C ASP A 5 -12.36 -48.67 -32.28
N LYS A 6 -11.64 -49.10 -31.27
CA LYS A 6 -11.50 -48.39 -29.99
C LYS A 6 -10.44 -47.30 -30.12
N ALA A 7 -10.86 -46.08 -30.44
CA ALA A 7 -9.99 -44.91 -30.32
C ALA A 7 -9.60 -44.66 -28.84
N ARG A 8 -8.35 -44.98 -28.52
CA ARG A 8 -7.69 -44.61 -27.26
C ARG A 8 -7.52 -43.08 -27.21
N LYS A 9 -8.34 -42.40 -26.39
CA LYS A 9 -8.09 -41.01 -26.01
C LYS A 9 -6.80 -40.95 -25.14
N LYS A 10 -5.76 -40.30 -25.68
CA LYS A 10 -4.60 -39.83 -24.91
C LYS A 10 -5.06 -38.80 -23.88
N PRO A 11 -4.56 -38.83 -22.62
CA PRO A 11 -4.83 -37.74 -21.69
C PRO A 11 -4.07 -36.48 -22.13
N ALA A 12 -4.74 -35.36 -22.09
CA ALA A 12 -4.21 -34.04 -22.39
C ALA A 12 -3.02 -33.71 -21.44
N GLN A 13 -1.82 -33.67 -21.99
CA GLN A 13 -0.65 -33.03 -21.45
C GLN A 13 -0.52 -31.66 -22.09
N ASP A 14 -1.12 -30.65 -21.49
CA ASP A 14 -0.81 -29.22 -21.77
C ASP A 14 -0.96 -28.39 -20.51
N ALA A 15 -0.13 -28.68 -19.51
CA ALA A 15 0.23 -27.67 -18.53
C ALA A 15 1.33 -26.81 -19.17
N ARG A 16 1.06 -25.48 -19.33
CA ARG A 16 2.00 -24.53 -19.94
C ARG A 16 3.35 -24.60 -19.21
N PRO A 17 4.49 -24.58 -19.93
CA PRO A 17 5.83 -24.69 -19.32
C PRO A 17 6.10 -23.66 -18.22
N ALA A 18 5.55 -22.43 -18.35
CA ALA A 18 5.68 -21.36 -17.36
C ALA A 18 5.00 -21.68 -16.02
N GLU A 19 3.78 -22.22 -16.01
CA GLU A 19 3.07 -22.60 -14.77
C GLU A 19 3.79 -23.72 -14.00
N THR A 20 4.43 -24.64 -14.71
CA THR A 20 5.20 -25.72 -14.10
C THR A 20 6.51 -25.20 -13.50
N GLU A 21 7.13 -24.20 -14.13
CA GLU A 21 8.38 -23.58 -13.66
C GLU A 21 8.15 -22.72 -12.43
N GLU A 22 7.08 -21.91 -12.42
CA GLU A 22 6.66 -21.09 -11.27
C GLU A 22 6.32 -21.97 -10.06
N ARG A 23 5.53 -23.01 -10.23
CA ARG A 23 5.25 -23.99 -9.16
C ARG A 23 6.51 -24.67 -8.61
N THR A 24 7.50 -24.92 -9.46
CA THR A 24 8.77 -25.52 -9.03
C THR A 24 9.60 -24.50 -8.25
N ARG A 25 9.61 -23.24 -8.66
CA ARG A 25 10.26 -22.15 -7.95
C ARG A 25 9.69 -21.98 -6.54
N ASP A 26 8.37 -22.00 -6.40
CA ASP A 26 7.69 -21.92 -5.11
C ASP A 26 8.00 -23.11 -4.20
N ARG A 27 8.04 -24.31 -4.75
CA ARG A 27 8.45 -25.51 -4.01
C ARG A 27 9.90 -25.42 -3.51
N VAL A 28 10.80 -24.85 -4.30
CA VAL A 28 12.19 -24.64 -3.90
C VAL A 28 12.26 -23.60 -2.78
N LEU A 29 11.53 -22.48 -2.88
CA LEU A 29 11.45 -21.46 -1.84
C LEU A 29 10.91 -22.03 -0.54
N GLN A 30 9.82 -22.78 -0.58
CA GLN A 30 9.26 -23.48 0.59
C GLN A 30 10.25 -24.50 1.17
N GLY A 31 11.02 -25.17 0.33
CA GLY A 31 12.08 -26.08 0.77
C GLY A 31 13.21 -25.35 1.52
N VAL A 32 13.58 -24.14 1.09
CA VAL A 32 14.55 -23.30 1.81
C VAL A 32 13.97 -22.83 3.13
N LEU A 33 12.70 -22.40 3.16
CA LEU A 33 12.01 -21.98 4.38
C LEU A 33 11.98 -23.10 5.43
N THR A 34 11.60 -24.30 5.01
CA THR A 34 11.39 -25.42 5.94
C THR A 34 12.70 -26.07 6.42
N HIS A 35 13.73 -26.05 5.58
CA HIS A 35 14.96 -26.84 5.82
C HIS A 35 16.24 -25.99 5.86
N GLY A 36 16.14 -24.67 5.82
CA GLY A 36 17.31 -23.78 5.86
C GLY A 36 18.07 -23.85 7.20
N PRO A 37 19.39 -23.73 7.18
CA PRO A 37 20.31 -23.60 6.05
C PRO A 37 20.47 -24.88 5.23
N VAL A 38 20.10 -24.85 3.96
CA VAL A 38 20.00 -26.06 3.11
C VAL A 38 20.81 -25.92 1.82
N SER A 39 21.41 -27.02 1.35
CA SER A 39 22.15 -27.06 0.08
C SER A 39 21.27 -27.45 -1.10
N ALA A 40 21.68 -27.06 -2.34
CA ALA A 40 21.00 -27.47 -3.56
C ALA A 40 20.88 -29.00 -3.72
N ALA A 41 21.89 -29.76 -3.29
CA ALA A 41 21.86 -31.22 -3.32
C ALA A 41 20.80 -31.78 -2.38
N LYS A 42 20.72 -31.28 -1.14
CA LYS A 42 19.72 -31.72 -0.16
C LYS A 42 18.31 -31.37 -0.62
N LEU A 43 18.10 -30.15 -1.15
CA LEU A 43 16.80 -29.76 -1.73
C LEU A 43 16.42 -30.63 -2.91
N GLY A 44 17.38 -30.95 -3.80
CA GLY A 44 17.15 -31.86 -4.92
C GLY A 44 16.62 -33.23 -4.44
N SER A 45 17.24 -33.80 -3.39
CA SER A 45 16.76 -35.03 -2.81
C SER A 45 15.36 -34.91 -2.18
N LEU A 46 15.06 -33.80 -1.48
CA LEU A 46 13.78 -33.59 -0.80
C LEU A 46 12.63 -33.35 -1.80
N LEU A 47 12.92 -32.65 -2.89
CA LEU A 47 11.91 -32.25 -3.86
C LEU A 47 11.79 -33.17 -5.08
N ASN A 48 12.65 -34.22 -5.12
CA ASN A 48 12.81 -35.12 -6.25
C ASN A 48 13.18 -34.37 -7.55
N LEU A 49 14.15 -33.46 -7.43
CA LEU A 49 14.68 -32.65 -8.52
C LEU A 49 16.19 -32.87 -8.67
N THR A 50 16.72 -32.64 -9.87
CA THR A 50 18.17 -32.65 -10.05
C THR A 50 18.81 -31.44 -9.35
N PRO A 51 20.01 -31.58 -8.79
CA PRO A 51 20.73 -30.44 -8.18
C PRO A 51 20.96 -29.28 -9.15
N ALA A 52 21.04 -29.53 -10.45
CA ALA A 52 21.19 -28.52 -11.49
C ALA A 52 19.88 -27.70 -11.65
N ALA A 53 18.71 -28.37 -11.70
CA ALA A 53 17.42 -27.69 -11.75
C ALA A 53 17.19 -26.83 -10.48
N VAL A 54 17.51 -27.38 -9.31
CA VAL A 54 17.39 -26.63 -8.03
C VAL A 54 18.29 -25.41 -8.03
N ARG A 55 19.56 -25.50 -8.50
CA ARG A 55 20.46 -24.33 -8.57
C ARG A 55 19.90 -23.20 -9.42
N ARG A 56 19.32 -23.52 -10.57
CA ARG A 56 18.69 -22.48 -11.43
C ARG A 56 17.61 -21.70 -10.68
N HIS A 57 16.75 -22.37 -9.93
CA HIS A 57 15.73 -21.70 -9.14
C HIS A 57 16.33 -20.96 -7.93
N LEU A 58 17.34 -21.51 -7.28
CA LEU A 58 18.05 -20.81 -6.18
C LEU A 58 18.74 -19.55 -6.68
N ASP A 59 19.41 -19.59 -7.84
CA ASP A 59 20.07 -18.42 -8.44
C ASP A 59 19.03 -17.31 -8.77
N ALA A 60 17.85 -17.69 -9.28
CA ALA A 60 16.76 -16.76 -9.52
C ALA A 60 16.21 -16.16 -8.21
N LEU A 61 15.96 -16.98 -7.20
CA LEU A 61 15.47 -16.53 -5.89
C LEU A 61 16.49 -15.64 -5.17
N GLU A 62 17.78 -15.92 -5.28
CA GLU A 62 18.88 -15.09 -4.74
C GLU A 62 18.95 -13.75 -5.46
N LYS A 63 18.80 -13.73 -6.79
CA LYS A 63 18.73 -12.50 -7.60
C LYS A 63 17.54 -11.62 -7.21
N ASP A 64 16.40 -12.23 -6.89
CA ASP A 64 15.19 -11.55 -6.44
C ASP A 64 15.24 -11.14 -4.95
N HIS A 65 16.36 -11.47 -4.27
CA HIS A 65 16.60 -11.23 -2.84
C HIS A 65 15.61 -11.94 -1.89
N LEU A 66 15.02 -13.05 -2.32
CA LEU A 66 14.12 -13.85 -1.49
C LEU A 66 14.87 -14.83 -0.60
N ILE A 67 16.04 -15.25 -1.03
CA ILE A 67 16.96 -16.10 -0.27
C ILE A 67 18.37 -15.51 -0.30
N GLU A 68 19.20 -15.95 0.63
CA GLU A 68 20.61 -15.57 0.69
C GLU A 68 21.50 -16.76 1.08
N VAL A 69 22.80 -16.65 0.80
CA VAL A 69 23.76 -17.66 1.22
C VAL A 69 24.10 -17.45 2.69
N ALA A 70 23.87 -18.48 3.50
CA ALA A 70 24.22 -18.46 4.92
C ALA A 70 25.71 -18.22 5.14
N THR A 71 26.06 -17.19 5.91
CA THR A 71 27.45 -16.80 6.19
C THR A 71 28.17 -17.67 7.23
N HIS A 72 27.40 -18.47 8.00
CA HIS A 72 27.98 -19.30 9.06
C HIS A 72 28.57 -20.60 8.51
N ARG A 73 29.90 -20.76 8.68
CA ARG A 73 30.59 -22.03 8.46
C ARG A 73 30.26 -23.00 9.62
N GLN A 74 29.57 -24.08 9.34
CA GLN A 74 29.53 -25.18 10.33
C GLN A 74 30.92 -25.78 10.46
N HIS A 75 31.44 -25.83 11.70
CA HIS A 75 32.67 -26.54 12.03
C HIS A 75 32.44 -28.04 11.76
N GLY A 76 33.29 -28.66 10.93
CA GLY A 76 33.23 -30.08 10.63
C GLY A 76 33.09 -30.50 9.18
N ALA A 77 33.23 -29.58 8.22
CA ALA A 77 33.27 -29.91 6.79
C ALA A 77 34.60 -30.57 6.43
N GLY A 78 34.57 -31.80 5.90
CA GLY A 78 35.72 -32.52 5.39
C GLY A 78 36.47 -31.79 4.26
N ALA A 79 37.58 -32.36 3.79
CA ALA A 79 38.45 -31.79 2.76
C ALA A 79 37.68 -31.56 1.44
N GLY A 80 37.26 -30.33 1.19
CA GLY A 80 36.57 -29.89 -0.05
C GLY A 80 35.99 -28.49 0.09
N ARG A 81 35.70 -27.81 -1.08
CA ARG A 81 35.02 -26.52 -1.06
C ARG A 81 33.63 -26.68 -0.44
N PRO A 82 33.30 -25.94 0.64
CA PRO A 82 32.01 -26.06 1.31
C PRO A 82 30.85 -25.78 0.33
N ALA A 83 29.83 -26.62 0.34
CA ALA A 83 28.63 -26.38 -0.47
C ALA A 83 27.90 -25.12 0.05
N ARG A 84 27.48 -24.26 -0.87
CA ARG A 84 26.61 -23.13 -0.54
C ARG A 84 25.36 -23.64 0.17
N ARG A 85 24.99 -22.98 1.25
CA ARG A 85 23.74 -23.22 1.98
C ARG A 85 22.89 -21.96 1.91
N TYR A 86 21.62 -22.15 1.70
CA TYR A 86 20.66 -21.06 1.49
C TYR A 86 19.71 -20.97 2.66
N VAL A 87 19.37 -19.74 3.04
CA VAL A 87 18.36 -19.36 4.02
C VAL A 87 17.42 -18.33 3.39
N ILE A 88 16.25 -18.13 3.98
CA ILE A 88 15.35 -17.06 3.57
C ILE A 88 15.98 -15.71 3.93
N ALA A 89 15.99 -14.78 2.98
CA ALA A 89 16.42 -13.41 3.18
C ALA A 89 15.29 -12.57 3.82
N PRO A 90 15.57 -11.40 4.41
CA PRO A 90 14.54 -10.53 4.99
C PRO A 90 13.37 -10.24 4.06
N LYS A 91 13.64 -9.94 2.79
CA LYS A 91 12.59 -9.74 1.78
C LYS A 91 11.72 -10.99 1.57
N GLY A 92 12.33 -12.18 1.57
CA GLY A 92 11.61 -13.44 1.43
C GLY A 92 10.65 -13.70 2.59
N HIS A 93 11.03 -13.33 3.82
CA HIS A 93 10.11 -13.38 4.97
C HIS A 93 8.90 -12.46 4.78
N THR A 94 9.09 -11.27 4.24
CA THR A 94 8.00 -10.34 3.97
C THR A 94 7.01 -10.89 2.92
N GLU A 95 7.51 -11.53 1.86
CA GLU A 95 6.66 -12.11 0.80
C GLU A 95 5.91 -13.40 1.24
N LEU A 96 6.45 -14.13 2.23
CA LEU A 96 5.79 -15.32 2.80
C LEU A 96 4.60 -14.98 3.70
N GLY A 97 4.37 -13.71 3.91
CA GLY A 97 3.34 -13.18 4.78
C GLY A 97 3.91 -12.69 6.10
N ASN A 98 3.25 -11.73 6.67
CA ASN A 98 3.55 -11.19 7.98
C ASN A 98 2.25 -10.87 8.70
N ASP A 99 2.25 -11.01 10.01
CA ASP A 99 1.10 -10.71 10.85
C ASP A 99 1.05 -9.22 11.27
N TYR A 100 1.86 -8.34 10.64
CA TYR A 100 1.93 -6.93 11.05
C TYR A 100 0.59 -6.22 10.91
N LEU A 101 -0.17 -6.54 9.88
CA LEU A 101 -1.51 -5.98 9.69
C LEU A 101 -2.46 -6.45 10.79
N ASP A 102 -2.45 -7.74 11.10
CA ASP A 102 -3.30 -8.29 12.16
C ASP A 102 -2.92 -7.77 13.55
N ILE A 103 -1.61 -7.70 13.85
CA ILE A 103 -1.08 -7.09 15.07
C ILE A 103 -1.48 -5.62 15.16
N ALA A 104 -1.35 -4.86 14.07
CA ALA A 104 -1.75 -3.45 14.03
C ALA A 104 -3.26 -3.28 14.27
N ARG A 105 -4.09 -4.10 13.63
CA ARG A 105 -5.55 -4.11 13.81
C ARG A 105 -5.93 -4.42 15.26
N GLN A 106 -5.32 -5.44 15.85
CA GLN A 106 -5.55 -5.81 17.24
C GLN A 106 -5.12 -4.69 18.20
N ALA A 107 -3.94 -4.08 17.98
CA ALA A 107 -3.42 -2.99 18.79
C ALA A 107 -4.35 -1.77 18.77
N LEU A 108 -4.81 -1.35 17.58
CA LEU A 108 -5.75 -0.24 17.44
C LEU A 108 -7.12 -0.54 18.06
N THR A 109 -7.60 -1.78 17.90
CA THR A 109 -8.84 -2.23 18.56
C THR A 109 -8.70 -2.21 20.07
N MET A 110 -7.57 -2.64 20.62
CA MET A 110 -7.30 -2.59 22.06
C MET A 110 -7.18 -1.15 22.55
N LEU A 111 -6.51 -0.27 21.81
CA LEU A 111 -6.41 1.15 22.14
C LEU A 111 -7.80 1.78 22.25
N GLN A 112 -8.65 1.56 21.23
CA GLN A 112 -10.03 2.06 21.22
C GLN A 112 -10.86 1.54 22.40
N LYS A 113 -10.75 0.24 22.72
CA LYS A 113 -11.49 -0.37 23.84
C LYS A 113 -10.99 0.09 25.21
N ALA A 114 -9.69 0.27 25.38
CA ALA A 114 -9.09 0.58 26.67
C ALA A 114 -9.16 2.09 27.03
N VAL A 115 -9.03 2.96 26.04
CA VAL A 115 -8.90 4.42 26.23
C VAL A 115 -10.09 5.18 25.61
N GLY A 116 -10.74 4.62 24.60
CA GLY A 116 -11.87 5.23 23.89
C GLY A 116 -11.52 5.73 22.49
N ASP A 117 -12.52 6.21 21.77
CA ASP A 117 -12.40 6.69 20.39
C ASP A 117 -11.47 7.91 20.28
N SER A 118 -11.35 8.72 21.33
CA SER A 118 -10.46 9.88 21.36
C SER A 118 -8.99 9.52 21.19
N ALA A 119 -8.56 8.39 21.75
CA ALA A 119 -7.16 7.93 21.59
C ALA A 119 -6.86 7.46 20.16
N LEU A 120 -7.83 6.84 19.51
CA LEU A 120 -7.71 6.47 18.10
C LEU A 120 -7.69 7.70 17.19
N GLN A 121 -8.50 8.71 17.51
CA GLN A 121 -8.52 10.00 16.83
C GLN A 121 -7.15 10.71 16.98
N GLU A 122 -6.60 10.75 18.18
CA GLU A 122 -5.30 11.36 18.46
C GLU A 122 -4.18 10.64 17.70
N PHE A 123 -4.18 9.32 17.71
CA PHE A 123 -3.22 8.51 16.94
C PHE A 123 -3.30 8.80 15.43
N ALA A 124 -4.51 8.82 14.86
CA ALA A 124 -4.71 9.10 13.45
C ALA A 124 -4.29 10.54 13.09
N SER A 125 -4.58 11.51 13.97
CA SER A 125 -4.17 12.92 13.80
C SER A 125 -2.65 13.09 13.87
N ALA A 126 -1.97 12.41 14.80
CA ALA A 126 -0.51 12.44 14.89
C ALA A 126 0.15 11.89 13.63
N ARG A 127 -0.33 10.74 13.12
CA ARG A 127 0.12 10.16 11.87
C ARG A 127 -0.11 11.11 10.68
N ALA A 128 -1.26 11.76 10.66
CA ALA A 128 -1.64 12.72 9.65
C ALA A 128 -0.70 13.94 9.67
N ALA A 129 -0.38 14.48 10.83
CA ALA A 129 0.56 15.58 10.99
C ALA A 129 1.98 15.24 10.47
N GLU A 130 2.43 14.00 10.62
CA GLU A 130 3.69 13.54 10.04
C GLU A 130 3.65 13.53 8.50
N MET A 131 2.52 13.11 7.90
CA MET A 131 2.33 13.16 6.44
C MET A 131 2.32 14.62 5.96
N GLU A 132 1.59 15.48 6.65
CA GLU A 132 1.52 16.91 6.35
C GLU A 132 2.90 17.56 6.38
N ALA A 133 3.69 17.31 7.43
CA ALA A 133 5.05 17.84 7.57
C ALA A 133 5.97 17.45 6.41
N ARG A 134 5.79 16.23 5.84
CA ARG A 134 6.55 15.78 4.66
C ARG A 134 6.09 16.45 3.38
N TYR A 135 4.80 16.67 3.20
CA TYR A 135 4.24 17.18 1.95
C TYR A 135 4.22 18.71 1.89
N ARG A 136 4.06 19.39 3.00
CA ARG A 136 3.95 20.86 3.09
C ARG A 136 5.04 21.60 2.32
N PRO A 137 6.35 21.35 2.52
CA PRO A 137 7.38 22.09 1.79
C PRO A 137 7.34 21.86 0.27
N ILE A 138 6.85 20.69 -0.17
CA ILE A 138 6.74 20.34 -1.60
C ILE A 138 5.55 21.11 -2.22
N VAL A 139 4.43 21.13 -1.52
CA VAL A 139 3.21 21.79 -1.98
C VAL A 139 3.36 23.33 -1.94
N GLU A 140 3.98 23.86 -0.90
CA GLU A 140 4.26 25.30 -0.79
C GLU A 140 5.21 25.81 -1.88
N ALA A 141 6.20 25.00 -2.28
CA ALA A 141 7.11 25.31 -3.38
C ALA A 141 6.39 25.43 -4.73
N ALA A 142 5.21 24.82 -4.89
CA ALA A 142 4.39 24.97 -6.10
C ALA A 142 3.65 26.33 -6.18
N GLY A 143 3.78 27.18 -5.16
CA GLY A 143 3.16 28.52 -5.12
C GLY A 143 1.74 28.53 -4.55
N GLN A 144 0.92 29.48 -5.00
CA GLN A 144 -0.45 29.66 -4.48
C GLN A 144 -1.53 29.09 -5.40
N ASP A 145 -1.16 28.64 -6.58
CA ASP A 145 -2.11 28.06 -7.52
C ASP A 145 -2.61 26.71 -7.04
N VAL A 146 -3.91 26.55 -6.89
CA VAL A 146 -4.56 25.34 -6.37
C VAL A 146 -4.27 24.13 -7.27
N ALA A 147 -4.24 24.33 -8.59
CA ALA A 147 -3.93 23.25 -9.53
C ALA A 147 -2.48 22.78 -9.39
N ALA A 148 -1.52 23.71 -9.35
CA ALA A 148 -0.11 23.39 -9.14
C ALA A 148 0.14 22.67 -7.81
N ARG A 149 -0.52 23.11 -6.73
CA ARG A 149 -0.48 22.45 -5.41
C ARG A 149 -1.03 21.03 -5.47
N ALA A 150 -2.15 20.80 -6.15
CA ALA A 150 -2.76 19.48 -6.28
C ALA A 150 -1.85 18.52 -7.07
N HIS A 151 -1.19 18.98 -8.13
CA HIS A 151 -0.22 18.18 -8.87
C HIS A 151 1.02 17.85 -8.03
N ALA A 152 1.58 18.84 -7.32
CA ALA A 152 2.72 18.65 -6.44
C ALA A 152 2.41 17.65 -5.31
N LEU A 153 1.21 17.74 -4.74
CA LEU A 153 0.73 16.79 -3.72
C LEU A 153 0.60 15.37 -4.29
N ALA A 154 0.01 15.21 -5.48
CA ALA A 154 -0.13 13.92 -6.13
C ALA A 154 1.24 13.25 -6.37
N GLU A 155 2.25 14.00 -6.81
CA GLU A 155 3.61 13.50 -6.97
C GLU A 155 4.25 13.10 -5.63
N ALA A 156 4.05 13.89 -4.57
CA ALA A 156 4.56 13.59 -3.24
C ALA A 156 3.91 12.32 -2.67
N MET A 157 2.60 12.19 -2.78
CA MET A 157 1.86 11.00 -2.36
C MET A 157 2.26 9.75 -3.15
N THR A 158 2.56 9.90 -4.45
CA THR A 158 3.03 8.77 -5.27
C THR A 158 4.37 8.23 -4.78
N ARG A 159 5.28 9.11 -4.32
CA ARG A 159 6.56 8.68 -3.71
C ARG A 159 6.35 7.90 -2.42
N ASP A 160 5.29 8.19 -1.68
CA ASP A 160 4.90 7.48 -0.45
C ASP A 160 4.00 6.23 -0.73
N GLY A 161 3.84 5.84 -1.99
CA GLY A 161 3.16 4.61 -2.38
C GLY A 161 1.67 4.72 -2.66
N PHE A 162 1.08 5.93 -2.68
CA PHE A 162 -0.36 6.11 -2.96
C PHE A 162 -0.73 5.97 -4.44
N VAL A 163 0.23 6.01 -5.36
CA VAL A 163 -0.01 6.02 -6.81
C VAL A 163 -1.06 7.07 -7.18
N ALA A 164 -0.76 8.34 -6.81
CA ALA A 164 -1.73 9.43 -6.93
C ALA A 164 -1.58 10.18 -8.27
N SER A 165 -2.69 10.73 -8.76
CA SER A 165 -2.75 11.61 -9.92
C SER A 165 -3.76 12.74 -9.69
N ALA A 166 -3.45 13.92 -10.21
CA ALA A 166 -4.36 15.08 -10.24
C ALA A 166 -4.86 15.26 -11.67
N ASN A 167 -6.16 15.23 -11.86
CA ASN A 167 -6.78 15.33 -13.18
C ASN A 167 -7.75 16.51 -13.21
N GLU A 168 -7.57 17.41 -14.16
CA GLU A 168 -8.49 18.51 -14.37
C GLU A 168 -9.83 17.99 -14.89
N MET A 169 -10.90 18.44 -14.27
CA MET A 169 -12.27 18.10 -14.64
C MET A 169 -12.98 19.35 -15.12
N SER A 170 -13.34 19.34 -16.40
CA SER A 170 -14.25 20.34 -16.97
C SER A 170 -15.61 19.72 -17.22
N PRO A 171 -16.72 20.42 -16.95
CA PRO A 171 -18.03 19.88 -17.27
C PRO A 171 -18.18 19.72 -18.78
N PRO A 172 -18.93 18.71 -19.22
CA PRO A 172 -19.26 18.59 -20.62
C PRO A 172 -20.09 19.79 -21.07
N VAL A 173 -19.55 20.59 -21.99
CA VAL A 173 -20.25 21.72 -22.57
C VAL A 173 -20.74 21.38 -23.98
N ALA A 174 -21.92 21.87 -24.31
CA ALA A 174 -22.41 21.80 -25.67
C ALA A 174 -21.49 22.59 -26.61
N PRO A 175 -21.33 22.17 -27.88
CA PRO A 175 -20.50 22.87 -28.84
C PRO A 175 -20.90 24.35 -28.96
N GLY A 176 -19.92 25.26 -28.77
CA GLY A 176 -20.11 26.70 -28.87
C GLY A 176 -20.48 27.43 -27.57
N VAL A 177 -20.67 26.75 -26.46
CA VAL A 177 -20.87 27.37 -25.15
C VAL A 177 -19.51 27.60 -24.50
N LYS A 178 -19.14 28.86 -24.25
CA LYS A 178 -18.00 29.24 -23.40
C LYS A 178 -18.45 29.21 -21.95
N LEU A 179 -17.83 28.36 -21.16
CA LEU A 179 -18.00 28.42 -19.70
C LEU A 179 -17.29 29.68 -19.19
N PRO A 180 -17.85 30.37 -18.19
CA PRO A 180 -17.10 31.35 -17.43
C PRO A 180 -15.91 30.69 -16.78
N ASP A 181 -14.70 31.25 -16.90
CA ASP A 181 -13.42 30.67 -16.45
C ASP A 181 -13.38 30.31 -14.95
N HIS A 182 -14.31 30.84 -14.14
CA HIS A 182 -14.38 30.63 -12.69
C HIS A 182 -15.47 29.65 -12.23
N LEU A 183 -16.29 29.11 -13.12
CA LEU A 183 -17.54 28.50 -12.66
C LEU A 183 -17.49 26.98 -12.51
N LEU A 184 -16.56 26.22 -13.10
CA LEU A 184 -16.76 24.77 -13.14
C LEU A 184 -15.49 23.95 -13.36
N THR A 185 -14.33 24.51 -13.16
CA THR A 185 -13.10 23.72 -13.18
C THR A 185 -12.81 23.19 -11.78
N SER A 186 -12.54 21.93 -11.69
CA SER A 186 -12.11 21.28 -10.47
C SER A 186 -10.99 20.31 -10.79
N ILE A 187 -10.28 19.89 -9.78
CA ILE A 187 -9.32 18.79 -9.88
C ILE A 187 -9.88 17.59 -9.15
N GLN A 188 -9.77 16.43 -9.76
CA GLN A 188 -9.90 15.14 -9.12
C GLN A 188 -8.52 14.62 -8.74
N LEU A 189 -8.22 14.59 -7.44
CA LEU A 189 -7.08 13.87 -6.90
C LEU A 189 -7.49 12.41 -6.71
N CYS A 190 -6.92 11.53 -7.54
CA CYS A 190 -7.18 10.10 -7.53
C CYS A 190 -5.99 9.37 -6.91
N GLN A 191 -6.24 8.39 -6.05
CA GLN A 191 -5.22 7.52 -5.44
C GLN A 191 -5.53 6.08 -5.85
N GLY A 192 -4.67 5.47 -6.69
CA GLY A 192 -4.82 4.11 -7.18
C GLY A 192 -4.37 3.03 -6.19
N HIS A 193 -3.68 3.43 -5.12
CA HIS A 193 -3.25 2.57 -4.02
C HIS A 193 -3.34 3.33 -2.70
N CYS A 194 -3.69 2.62 -1.62
CA CYS A 194 -3.68 3.14 -0.26
C CYS A 194 -2.86 2.21 0.63
N PRO A 195 -1.71 2.67 1.18
CA PRO A 195 -0.84 1.84 2.02
C PRO A 195 -1.50 1.33 3.31
N VAL A 196 -2.58 1.95 3.74
CA VAL A 196 -3.31 1.61 4.97
C VAL A 196 -4.75 1.16 4.70
N ARG A 197 -5.07 0.77 3.46
CA ARG A 197 -6.44 0.41 3.05
C ARG A 197 -7.11 -0.56 4.02
N ASP A 198 -6.43 -1.66 4.33
CA ASP A 198 -6.99 -2.76 5.13
C ASP A 198 -7.21 -2.36 6.61
N LEU A 199 -6.47 -1.37 7.13
CA LEU A 199 -6.74 -0.77 8.43
C LEU A 199 -7.85 0.28 8.35
N ALA A 200 -7.91 1.03 7.26
CA ALA A 200 -8.92 2.07 7.07
C ALA A 200 -10.33 1.49 6.83
N GLU A 201 -10.45 0.23 6.41
CA GLU A 201 -11.73 -0.50 6.36
C GLU A 201 -12.36 -0.61 7.76
N ASP A 202 -11.55 -0.86 8.80
CA ASP A 202 -12.00 -0.97 10.18
C ASP A 202 -11.99 0.39 10.92
N PHE A 203 -11.09 1.31 10.52
CA PHE A 203 -10.83 2.59 11.19
C PHE A 203 -10.89 3.75 10.19
N THR A 204 -12.09 4.20 9.84
CA THR A 204 -12.32 5.26 8.83
C THR A 204 -11.68 6.60 9.19
N VAL A 205 -11.34 6.82 10.45
CA VAL A 205 -10.65 8.01 10.96
C VAL A 205 -9.35 8.32 10.19
N PHE A 206 -8.66 7.31 9.66
CA PHE A 206 -7.48 7.52 8.81
C PHE A 206 -7.82 8.23 7.50
N CYS A 207 -8.96 7.87 6.89
CA CYS A 207 -9.45 8.53 5.67
C CYS A 207 -9.90 9.97 5.95
N ASP A 208 -10.52 10.21 7.10
CA ASP A 208 -11.01 11.54 7.49
C ASP A 208 -9.82 12.48 7.74
N GLN A 209 -8.81 12.04 8.49
CA GLN A 209 -7.60 12.80 8.74
C GLN A 209 -6.80 13.08 7.46
N GLU A 210 -6.67 12.09 6.57
CA GLU A 210 -6.02 12.28 5.27
C GLU A 210 -6.77 13.33 4.43
N THR A 211 -8.10 13.32 4.44
CA THR A 211 -8.91 14.31 3.72
C THR A 211 -8.69 15.71 4.27
N GLN A 212 -8.58 15.86 5.60
CA GLN A 212 -8.30 17.13 6.24
C GLN A 212 -6.92 17.67 5.84
N ILE A 213 -5.88 16.82 5.85
CA ILE A 213 -4.54 17.25 5.44
C ILE A 213 -4.53 17.70 3.98
N ILE A 214 -5.24 17.00 3.09
CA ILE A 214 -5.35 17.41 1.69
C ILE A 214 -5.95 18.81 1.60
N ALA A 215 -7.01 19.12 2.36
CA ALA A 215 -7.61 20.45 2.40
C ALA A 215 -6.60 21.51 2.90
N ASP A 216 -5.90 21.22 4.00
CA ASP A 216 -4.94 22.14 4.64
C ASP A 216 -3.73 22.43 3.74
N LEU A 217 -3.23 21.41 3.01
CA LEU A 217 -2.11 21.55 2.08
C LEU A 217 -2.49 22.30 0.81
N ILE A 218 -3.67 22.03 0.26
CA ILE A 218 -4.15 22.67 -0.95
C ILE A 218 -4.63 24.11 -0.66
N GLY A 219 -5.17 24.36 0.53
CA GLY A 219 -5.68 25.66 0.96
C GLY A 219 -7.11 25.95 0.50
N VAL A 220 -7.88 24.91 0.18
CA VAL A 220 -9.32 25.01 -0.13
C VAL A 220 -10.07 23.82 0.45
N ASP A 221 -11.37 23.99 0.70
CA ASP A 221 -12.23 22.88 1.08
C ASP A 221 -12.23 21.80 0.01
N VAL A 222 -11.98 20.57 0.40
CA VAL A 222 -12.02 19.42 -0.50
C VAL A 222 -13.15 18.47 -0.11
N ARG A 223 -13.58 17.65 -1.07
CA ARG A 223 -14.62 16.67 -0.81
C ARG A 223 -14.18 15.28 -1.24
N ARG A 224 -14.12 14.36 -0.30
CA ARG A 224 -13.91 12.94 -0.59
C ARG A 224 -15.17 12.37 -1.26
N LEU A 225 -15.01 11.85 -2.48
CA LEU A 225 -16.11 11.26 -3.25
C LEU A 225 -16.19 9.75 -3.10
N SER A 226 -15.05 9.09 -2.99
CA SER A 226 -14.95 7.63 -2.81
C SER A 226 -13.70 7.25 -2.06
N THR A 227 -13.73 6.10 -1.38
CA THR A 227 -12.55 5.51 -0.72
C THR A 227 -12.45 4.01 -1.02
N MET A 228 -11.23 3.52 -1.14
CA MET A 228 -10.98 2.07 -1.25
C MET A 228 -11.42 1.31 0.01
N ALA A 229 -11.33 1.94 1.17
CA ALA A 229 -11.81 1.41 2.43
C ALA A 229 -13.34 1.15 2.45
N GLN A 230 -14.09 1.83 1.60
CA GLN A 230 -15.54 1.63 1.42
C GLN A 230 -15.88 0.83 0.15
N GLY A 231 -14.89 0.11 -0.40
CA GLY A 231 -15.09 -0.80 -1.52
C GLY A 231 -14.94 -0.18 -2.91
N ALA A 232 -14.53 1.09 -3.02
CA ALA A 232 -14.20 1.67 -4.33
C ALA A 232 -12.84 1.17 -4.85
N HIS A 233 -12.64 1.21 -6.16
CA HIS A 233 -11.36 0.83 -6.78
C HIS A 233 -10.25 1.86 -6.61
N VAL A 234 -10.63 3.14 -6.38
CA VAL A 234 -9.73 4.27 -6.19
C VAL A 234 -10.31 5.21 -5.13
N CYS A 235 -9.44 5.86 -4.35
CA CYS A 235 -9.86 7.01 -3.57
C CYS A 235 -9.92 8.24 -4.48
N THR A 236 -11.01 9.00 -4.42
CA THR A 236 -11.21 10.20 -5.23
C THR A 236 -11.56 11.38 -4.34
N THR A 237 -10.80 12.46 -4.48
CA THR A 237 -11.04 13.72 -3.78
C THR A 237 -11.30 14.82 -4.81
N HIS A 238 -12.40 15.51 -4.65
CA HIS A 238 -12.74 16.67 -5.46
C HIS A 238 -12.15 17.93 -4.84
N ILE A 239 -11.43 18.71 -5.63
CA ILE A 239 -10.76 19.96 -5.27
C ILE A 239 -11.35 21.06 -6.16
N PRO A 240 -12.12 22.02 -5.62
CA PRO A 240 -12.69 23.11 -6.40
C PRO A 240 -11.62 24.15 -6.76
N LEU A 241 -11.54 24.59 -8.01
CA LEU A 241 -10.60 25.63 -8.45
C LEU A 241 -11.14 27.07 -8.26
N GLY A 242 -12.43 27.22 -7.94
CA GLY A 242 -13.10 28.54 -7.81
C GLY A 242 -13.17 29.09 -6.37
N ARG A 243 -12.63 28.44 -5.36
CA ARG A 243 -12.59 28.95 -3.98
C ARG A 243 -11.16 28.98 -3.48
N THR A 244 -10.69 30.18 -3.17
CA THR A 244 -9.33 30.41 -2.66
C THR A 244 -9.28 30.66 -1.15
N ASP A 245 -10.44 30.77 -0.48
CA ASP A 245 -10.51 31.14 0.93
C ASP A 245 -11.19 30.03 1.73
N LEU A 246 -10.42 29.35 2.58
CA LEU A 246 -11.01 28.63 3.70
C LEU A 246 -11.58 29.67 4.68
N PRO A 247 -12.80 29.48 5.24
CA PRO A 247 -13.21 30.29 6.36
C PRO A 247 -12.17 30.07 7.48
N GLU A 248 -11.65 31.17 8.02
CA GLU A 248 -10.80 31.05 9.23
C GLU A 248 -11.51 30.18 10.26
N PRO A 249 -10.80 29.23 10.89
CA PRO A 249 -11.39 28.45 11.96
C PRO A 249 -11.94 29.44 12.96
N ALA A 250 -13.26 29.38 13.20
CA ALA A 250 -13.92 30.20 14.19
C ALA A 250 -13.18 29.97 15.52
N VAL A 251 -12.38 30.92 15.94
CA VAL A 251 -11.77 30.95 17.26
C VAL A 251 -12.95 31.07 18.21
N LEU A 252 -13.36 29.94 18.79
CA LEU A 252 -14.27 29.92 19.92
C LEU A 252 -13.56 30.64 21.06
N THR A 253 -13.68 31.96 21.06
CA THR A 253 -13.37 32.75 22.24
C THR A 253 -14.35 32.28 23.32
N ALA A 254 -13.85 31.47 24.22
CA ALA A 254 -14.56 31.13 25.44
C ALA A 254 -14.79 32.46 26.17
N ASP A 255 -16.00 33.00 26.03
CA ASP A 255 -16.47 34.14 26.83
C ASP A 255 -16.50 33.70 28.31
N ARG A 256 -15.45 34.03 29.03
CA ARG A 256 -15.39 33.96 30.49
C ARG A 256 -16.08 35.20 31.04
N SER A 257 -17.37 35.22 31.04
CA SER A 257 -18.15 36.21 31.80
C SER A 257 -19.27 35.48 32.56
N ILE A 258 -18.86 34.75 33.60
CA ILE A 258 -19.75 34.49 34.73
C ILE A 258 -19.01 35.04 35.93
N GLU A 259 -18.97 36.36 36.03
CA GLU A 259 -18.74 37.00 37.33
C GLU A 259 -20.04 36.96 38.16
N GLY A 260 -19.87 36.46 39.34
CA GLY A 260 -20.97 36.28 40.29
C GLY A 260 -21.55 37.58 40.76
N GLU A 261 -22.85 37.51 40.99
CA GLU A 261 -23.51 38.39 41.94
C GLU A 261 -24.22 37.55 43.01
N ASN A 262 -23.51 37.39 44.10
CA ASN A 262 -24.06 36.94 45.35
C ASN A 262 -24.39 38.21 46.17
N LYS A 263 -25.64 38.59 46.31
CA LYS A 263 -26.12 39.48 47.37
C LYS A 263 -27.53 39.21 47.78
N LYS A 264 -27.62 38.81 49.01
CA LYS A 264 -28.69 38.81 49.99
C LYS A 264 -29.66 37.61 49.99
#